data_5d5aafa4221663381c213a5cc99bd11e
#
_entry.id   5d5aafa4221663381c213a5cc99bd11e
#
_cell.length_a   1.000
_cell.length_b   1.000
_cell.length_c   1.000
_cell.angle_alpha   90.00
_cell.angle_beta   90.00
_cell.angle_gamma   90.00
#
_symmetry.space_group_name_H-M   'P 1'
#
loop_
_entity.id
_entity.type
_entity.pdbx_description
1 polymer ?
#
loop_
_entity_poly.entity_id
_entity_poly.type
_entity_poly.pdbx_seq_one_letter_code
_entity_poly.pdbx_strand_id
1 'polypeptide(L)'
;MNYKEIYQEWLENDSLGKDIKSDLEAIXGDESEIQDRFYKTLEFGTAGLRGKLGAGTNRMNTYMVGKAAQALANTIIDHGPEAIARGIAVSYDVRYQSKEFAELTCSIMAANGIKSYIYKGIRPTPMCSYAIRALGCVSGVMITASHNPQAYNGYKAYWKEGSQILDDIADQIANHMDAITDYQQIKQIPFEEALASGSASYIDESIEEAYKKEVLGLTINDTNIDKSVRVVYTPLNGVGNLPVREVLRRRGFENVYVVPEQEMPDPDFTTVGYPNPEVPKAFAYSESLGKSVDADILLATDPDCDRVALEVKDSKGEYIFLNGNKIGALLSYYIFSQRCALGNLPHHPVLVKSIVTGDLSKVIADKYNIETVETLTGFKNICGKANEYDISKDKTYLFGYEESIGFCYGTFVRDKDAVSASMMVVEMTAYYKERGQTLLDVLQTIYDKFGYYNERQFSLELEGAEGQERISRIMEDFRQDPILQVGEMTLENSIDFKDGYKDFPKQNCLKYYFNEGSWYALRPSGTEPKIKCYLYTIGCTEADSLSKLNAIESACRAKMNSTK
;
A
#
# COMPACT_ATOMS: atom_id res chain seq x y z
N MET A 1 2.37 -27.31 22.15
CA MET A 1 3.35 -28.07 21.36
C MET A 1 4.53 -27.15 21.07
N ASN A 2 5.75 -27.65 21.26
CA ASN A 2 6.92 -26.81 20.96
C ASN A 2 7.23 -26.89 19.47
N TYR A 3 8.10 -26.01 19.00
CA TYR A 3 8.37 -25.89 17.58
C TYR A 3 8.92 -27.18 16.95
N LYS A 4 9.65 -27.97 17.71
CA LYS A 4 10.21 -29.23 17.21
C LYS A 4 9.11 -30.27 17.00
N GLU A 5 8.16 -30.31 17.91
CA GLU A 5 7.03 -31.23 17.80
C GLU A 5 6.20 -30.89 16.57
N ILE A 6 5.96 -29.59 16.31
CA ILE A 6 5.19 -29.15 15.15
C ILE A 6 5.96 -29.49 13.85
N TYR A 7 7.28 -29.26 13.84
CA TYR A 7 8.12 -29.61 12.69
C TYR A 7 8.00 -31.10 12.38
N GLN A 8 8.11 -31.94 13.41
CA GLN A 8 8.03 -33.40 13.23
C GLN A 8 6.63 -33.82 12.71
N GLU A 9 5.59 -33.22 13.27
CA GLU A 9 4.21 -33.47 12.83
C GLU A 9 4.03 -33.15 11.35
N TRP A 10 4.57 -32.00 10.92
CA TRP A 10 4.50 -31.61 9.52
C TRP A 10 5.29 -32.57 8.61
N LEU A 11 6.46 -32.97 9.08
CA LEU A 11 7.35 -33.86 8.32
C LEU A 11 6.68 -35.23 8.10
N GLU A 12 5.91 -35.69 9.07
CA GLU A 12 5.24 -36.99 9.01
C GLU A 12 3.88 -36.94 8.28
N ASN A 13 3.38 -35.76 7.99
CA ASN A 13 2.05 -35.59 7.42
C ASN A 13 2.11 -35.62 5.88
N ASP A 14 1.88 -36.79 5.30
CA ASP A 14 1.93 -37.00 3.85
C ASP A 14 0.89 -36.18 3.09
N SER A 15 -0.20 -35.74 3.74
CA SER A 15 -1.24 -34.97 3.07
C SER A 15 -0.81 -33.54 2.76
N LEU A 16 0.29 -33.04 3.33
CA LEU A 16 0.79 -31.70 3.05
C LEU A 16 1.50 -31.58 1.70
N GLY A 17 1.81 -32.71 1.08
CA GLY A 17 2.39 -32.72 -0.26
C GLY A 17 3.91 -32.86 -0.25
N LYS A 18 4.41 -33.35 -1.38
CA LYS A 18 5.84 -33.66 -1.51
C LYS A 18 6.73 -32.43 -1.43
N ASP A 19 6.29 -31.32 -1.95
CA ASP A 19 7.09 -30.09 -1.97
C ASP A 19 7.36 -29.58 -0.56
N ILE A 20 6.32 -29.59 0.29
CA ILE A 20 6.47 -29.19 1.70
C ILE A 20 7.41 -30.17 2.41
N LYS A 21 7.21 -31.47 2.20
CA LYS A 21 8.04 -32.49 2.84
C LYS A 21 9.51 -32.33 2.43
N SER A 22 9.76 -32.18 1.14
CA SER A 22 11.13 -32.04 0.62
C SER A 22 11.82 -30.79 1.20
N ASP A 23 11.09 -29.69 1.31
CA ASP A 23 11.63 -28.45 1.87
C ASP A 23 11.98 -28.63 3.36
N LEU A 24 11.13 -29.39 4.10
CA LEU A 24 11.40 -29.66 5.52
C LEU A 24 12.60 -30.59 5.70
N GLU A 25 12.72 -31.61 4.82
CA GLU A 25 13.87 -32.51 4.87
C GLU A 25 15.18 -31.77 4.60
N ALA A 26 15.14 -30.76 3.75
CA ALA A 26 16.33 -29.96 3.40
C ALA A 26 16.88 -29.17 4.58
N ILE A 27 16.10 -28.93 5.60
CA ILE A 27 16.55 -28.20 6.79
C ILE A 27 16.85 -29.07 8.00
N UNK A 28 16.74 -30.17 7.83
CA UNK A 28 16.95 -31.06 8.76
C UNK A 28 18.19 -30.84 9.39
N GLY A 29 18.40 -30.60 10.43
CA GLY A 29 19.54 -30.32 11.28
C GLY A 29 19.88 -28.86 11.49
N ASP A 30 19.18 -27.99 10.77
CA ASP A 30 19.32 -26.55 10.96
C ASP A 30 18.32 -26.08 12.02
N GLU A 31 18.75 -26.15 13.26
CA GLU A 31 17.90 -25.83 14.42
C GLU A 31 17.33 -24.42 14.36
N SER A 32 18.15 -23.47 13.89
CA SER A 32 17.74 -22.06 13.81
C SER A 32 16.62 -21.88 12.77
N GLU A 33 16.77 -22.52 11.63
CA GLU A 33 15.78 -22.44 10.57
C GLU A 33 14.47 -23.13 10.99
N ILE A 34 14.59 -24.31 11.63
CA ILE A 34 13.41 -25.02 12.13
C ILE A 34 12.66 -24.15 13.15
N GLN A 35 13.39 -23.55 14.07
CA GLN A 35 12.76 -22.68 15.07
C GLN A 35 12.06 -21.50 14.39
N ASP A 36 12.72 -20.83 13.45
CA ASP A 36 12.14 -19.66 12.78
C ASP A 36 10.87 -20.01 12.00
N ARG A 37 10.81 -21.22 11.44
CA ARG A 37 9.65 -21.64 10.65
C ARG A 37 8.46 -22.09 11.50
N PHE A 38 8.69 -22.47 12.76
CA PHE A 38 7.66 -23.13 13.55
C PHE A 38 7.41 -22.52 14.92
N TYR A 39 8.16 -21.46 15.34
CA TYR A 39 7.96 -20.91 16.69
C TYR A 39 6.62 -20.21 16.85
N LYS A 40 6.00 -19.84 15.74
CA LYS A 40 4.67 -19.23 15.74
C LYS A 40 3.92 -19.60 14.45
N THR A 41 2.66 -19.25 14.41
CA THR A 41 1.82 -19.43 13.22
C THR A 41 1.51 -18.04 12.64
N LEU A 42 1.58 -17.91 11.32
CA LEU A 42 1.18 -16.66 10.67
C LEU A 42 -0.25 -16.33 11.07
N GLU A 43 -0.47 -15.10 11.50
CA GLU A 43 -1.77 -14.65 11.93
C GLU A 43 -2.46 -13.87 10.82
N PHE A 44 -3.75 -14.11 10.66
CA PHE A 44 -4.57 -13.40 9.69
C PHE A 44 -5.11 -12.13 10.33
N GLY A 45 -4.87 -11.00 9.69
CA GLY A 45 -5.36 -9.71 10.17
C GLY A 45 -5.95 -8.90 9.04
N THR A 46 -6.13 -7.61 9.26
CA THR A 46 -6.68 -6.73 8.23
C THR A 46 -5.74 -6.59 7.02
N ALA A 47 -4.44 -6.88 7.21
CA ALA A 47 -3.47 -6.93 6.11
C ALA A 47 -3.41 -8.33 5.46
N GLY A 48 -4.27 -9.25 5.88
CA GLY A 48 -4.26 -10.63 5.41
C GLY A 48 -3.14 -11.44 6.04
N LEU A 49 -2.47 -12.24 5.22
CA LEU A 49 -1.25 -12.96 5.61
C LEU A 49 -0.06 -12.37 4.85
N ARG A 50 1.10 -12.41 5.47
CA ARG A 50 2.35 -12.04 4.80
C ARG A 50 3.50 -12.76 5.49
N GLY A 51 4.40 -13.34 4.69
CA GLY A 51 5.55 -14.03 5.25
C GLY A 51 6.48 -14.54 4.15
N LYS A 52 7.59 -15.11 4.57
CA LYS A 52 8.52 -15.75 3.63
C LYS A 52 7.88 -17.02 3.07
N LEU A 53 8.21 -17.33 1.83
CA LEU A 53 7.80 -18.58 1.20
C LEU A 53 8.58 -19.73 1.81
N GLY A 54 7.93 -20.88 1.96
CA GLY A 54 8.57 -22.09 2.47
C GLY A 54 7.64 -22.89 3.36
N ALA A 55 8.07 -24.09 3.72
CA ALA A 55 7.30 -24.96 4.62
C ALA A 55 7.40 -24.45 6.06
N GLY A 56 6.31 -24.53 6.79
CA GLY A 56 6.24 -24.12 8.18
C GLY A 56 5.02 -23.28 8.50
N THR A 57 4.66 -23.27 9.78
CA THR A 57 3.50 -22.48 10.23
C THR A 57 3.74 -20.97 10.15
N ASN A 58 5.02 -20.56 10.19
CA ASN A 58 5.40 -19.16 10.09
C ASN A 58 5.87 -18.83 8.67
N ARG A 59 5.28 -19.49 7.68
CA ARG A 59 5.67 -19.33 6.27
C ARG A 59 4.43 -19.35 5.39
N MET A 60 4.60 -18.80 4.18
CA MET A 60 3.58 -18.87 3.13
C MET A 60 3.82 -20.14 2.33
N ASN A 61 2.82 -20.99 2.28
CA ASN A 61 2.87 -22.27 1.54
C ASN A 61 1.44 -22.70 1.24
N THR A 62 1.29 -23.81 0.53
CA THR A 62 -0.05 -24.27 0.11
C THR A 62 -0.94 -24.62 1.30
N TYR A 63 -0.38 -25.09 2.41
CA TYR A 63 -1.19 -25.40 3.58
C TYR A 63 -1.71 -24.12 4.26
N MET A 64 -0.84 -23.16 4.51
CA MET A 64 -1.24 -21.92 5.18
C MET A 64 -2.19 -21.09 4.31
N VAL A 65 -1.91 -21.02 3.01
CA VAL A 65 -2.81 -20.33 2.07
C VAL A 65 -4.14 -21.10 1.96
N GLY A 66 -4.08 -22.43 1.94
CA GLY A 66 -5.28 -23.24 1.93
C GLY A 66 -6.16 -22.99 3.15
N LYS A 67 -5.54 -22.88 4.33
CA LYS A 67 -6.28 -22.55 5.55
C LYS A 67 -6.95 -21.18 5.42
N ALA A 68 -6.22 -20.20 4.90
CA ALA A 68 -6.78 -18.85 4.73
C ALA A 68 -7.94 -18.85 3.74
N ALA A 69 -7.79 -19.55 2.62
CA ALA A 69 -8.85 -19.61 1.61
C ALA A 69 -10.09 -20.33 2.14
N GLN A 70 -9.89 -21.44 2.86
CA GLN A 70 -11.02 -22.16 3.46
C GLN A 70 -11.70 -21.30 4.53
N ALA A 71 -10.92 -20.59 5.32
CA ALA A 71 -11.46 -19.69 6.34
C ALA A 71 -12.27 -18.56 5.70
N LEU A 72 -11.78 -18.01 4.58
CA LEU A 72 -12.53 -17.00 3.84
C LEU A 72 -13.84 -17.60 3.31
N ALA A 73 -13.79 -18.81 2.75
CA ALA A 73 -14.98 -19.48 2.26
C ALA A 73 -16.01 -19.69 3.40
N ASN A 74 -15.54 -20.15 4.55
CA ASN A 74 -16.41 -20.34 5.71
C ASN A 74 -17.04 -19.03 6.16
N THR A 75 -16.26 -17.94 6.13
CA THR A 75 -16.77 -16.62 6.48
C THR A 75 -17.87 -16.18 5.51
N ILE A 76 -17.65 -16.37 4.21
CA ILE A 76 -18.65 -16.02 3.18
C ILE A 76 -19.92 -16.84 3.40
N ILE A 77 -19.78 -18.15 3.68
CA ILE A 77 -20.92 -19.02 3.94
C ILE A 77 -21.73 -18.52 5.14
N ASP A 78 -21.05 -18.07 6.20
CA ASP A 78 -21.72 -17.52 7.38
C ASP A 78 -22.55 -16.28 7.05
N HIS A 79 -22.18 -15.55 6.01
CA HIS A 79 -22.90 -14.34 5.60
C HIS A 79 -24.13 -14.63 4.73
N GLY A 80 -24.36 -15.89 4.40
CA GLY A 80 -25.63 -16.33 3.82
C GLY A 80 -25.62 -16.52 2.31
N PRO A 81 -26.78 -16.98 1.76
CA PRO A 81 -26.86 -17.34 0.33
C PRO A 81 -26.56 -16.19 -0.64
N GLU A 82 -26.93 -14.97 -0.31
CA GLU A 82 -26.65 -13.83 -1.18
C GLU A 82 -25.14 -13.62 -1.31
N ALA A 83 -24.41 -13.70 -0.19
CA ALA A 83 -22.96 -13.56 -0.21
C ALA A 83 -22.32 -14.65 -1.04
N ILE A 84 -22.77 -15.89 -0.82
CA ILE A 84 -22.26 -17.06 -1.59
C ILE A 84 -22.46 -16.83 -3.10
N ALA A 85 -23.64 -16.37 -3.48
CA ALA A 85 -24.00 -16.17 -4.88
C ALA A 85 -23.16 -15.09 -5.56
N ARG A 86 -22.67 -14.11 -4.79
CA ARG A 86 -21.88 -13.00 -5.35
C ARG A 86 -20.47 -13.43 -5.74
N GLY A 87 -19.90 -14.39 -5.05
CA GLY A 87 -18.57 -14.90 -5.39
C GLY A 87 -17.45 -13.95 -5.05
N ILE A 88 -16.24 -14.29 -5.51
CA ILE A 88 -15.04 -13.49 -5.24
C ILE A 88 -14.27 -13.20 -6.51
N ALA A 89 -13.46 -12.14 -6.49
CA ALA A 89 -12.50 -11.83 -7.54
C ALA A 89 -11.09 -12.11 -7.03
N VAL A 90 -10.22 -12.62 -7.91
CA VAL A 90 -8.86 -13.03 -7.53
C VAL A 90 -7.86 -12.43 -8.50
N SER A 91 -6.79 -11.84 -7.97
CA SER A 91 -5.69 -11.29 -8.75
C SER A 91 -4.36 -11.69 -8.12
N TYR A 92 -3.28 -11.58 -8.87
CA TYR A 92 -1.97 -11.99 -8.37
C TYR A 92 -0.86 -11.25 -9.10
N ASP A 93 0.29 -11.16 -8.43
CA ASP A 93 1.44 -10.43 -8.96
C ASP A 93 2.48 -11.40 -9.54
N VAL A 94 3.71 -10.91 -9.72
CA VAL A 94 4.78 -11.63 -10.44
C VAL A 94 5.53 -12.63 -9.58
N ARG A 95 5.31 -12.63 -8.27
CA ARG A 95 6.13 -13.39 -7.31
C ARG A 95 6.00 -14.89 -7.48
N TYR A 96 7.02 -15.61 -6.98
CA TYR A 96 6.94 -17.06 -6.90
C TYR A 96 5.69 -17.46 -6.14
N GLN A 97 4.99 -18.47 -6.63
CA GLN A 97 3.78 -19.05 -6.05
C GLN A 97 2.55 -18.16 -6.15
N SER A 98 2.65 -16.92 -6.66
CA SER A 98 1.47 -16.04 -6.71
C SER A 98 0.35 -16.65 -7.55
N LYS A 99 0.66 -17.14 -8.73
CA LYS A 99 -0.34 -17.78 -9.61
C LYS A 99 -0.90 -19.03 -8.93
N GLU A 100 -0.03 -19.86 -8.37
CA GLU A 100 -0.43 -21.12 -7.73
C GLU A 100 -1.36 -20.86 -6.54
N PHE A 101 -1.05 -19.87 -5.71
CA PHE A 101 -1.90 -19.52 -4.57
C PHE A 101 -3.24 -18.96 -5.03
N ALA A 102 -3.25 -18.19 -6.12
CA ALA A 102 -4.49 -17.67 -6.68
C ALA A 102 -5.38 -18.80 -7.20
N GLU A 103 -4.79 -19.74 -7.93
CA GLU A 103 -5.54 -20.89 -8.46
C GLU A 103 -6.02 -21.80 -7.33
N LEU A 104 -5.20 -21.98 -6.29
CA LEU A 104 -5.61 -22.75 -5.12
C LEU A 104 -6.83 -22.11 -4.44
N THR A 105 -6.84 -20.78 -4.34
CA THR A 105 -7.98 -20.08 -3.78
C THR A 105 -9.25 -20.37 -4.57
N CYS A 106 -9.17 -20.35 -5.90
CA CYS A 106 -10.31 -20.68 -6.76
C CYS A 106 -10.74 -22.13 -6.58
N SER A 107 -9.77 -23.05 -6.45
CA SER A 107 -10.04 -24.49 -6.23
C SER A 107 -10.82 -24.72 -4.95
N ILE A 108 -10.43 -23.99 -3.90
CA ILE A 108 -11.08 -24.13 -2.60
C ILE A 108 -12.48 -23.49 -2.63
N MET A 109 -12.60 -22.30 -3.23
CA MET A 109 -13.92 -21.66 -3.36
C MET A 109 -14.89 -22.57 -4.11
N ALA A 110 -14.44 -23.17 -5.22
CA ALA A 110 -15.27 -24.07 -6.02
C ALA A 110 -15.78 -25.25 -5.20
N ALA A 111 -14.89 -25.86 -4.41
CA ALA A 111 -15.27 -27.00 -3.57
C ALA A 111 -16.25 -26.61 -2.45
N ASN A 112 -16.35 -25.31 -2.14
CA ASN A 112 -17.26 -24.80 -1.12
C ASN A 112 -18.49 -24.12 -1.73
N GLY A 113 -18.71 -24.29 -3.03
CA GLY A 113 -19.90 -23.76 -3.69
C GLY A 113 -19.88 -22.26 -3.94
N ILE A 114 -18.70 -21.65 -3.95
CA ILE A 114 -18.55 -20.20 -4.15
C ILE A 114 -17.86 -19.96 -5.49
N LYS A 115 -18.48 -19.13 -6.33
CA LYS A 115 -17.93 -18.76 -7.64
C LYS A 115 -16.69 -17.88 -7.45
N SER A 116 -15.66 -18.09 -8.27
CA SER A 116 -14.53 -17.19 -8.32
C SER A 116 -14.27 -16.70 -9.75
N TYR A 117 -13.80 -15.46 -9.82
CA TYR A 117 -13.39 -14.80 -11.07
C TYR A 117 -11.93 -14.44 -10.92
N ILE A 118 -11.07 -14.98 -11.80
CA ILE A 118 -9.62 -14.80 -11.68
C ILE A 118 -9.08 -14.13 -12.95
N TYR A 119 -8.17 -13.17 -12.79
CA TYR A 119 -7.49 -12.60 -13.95
C TYR A 119 -6.63 -13.65 -14.64
N LYS A 120 -6.59 -13.59 -15.96
CA LYS A 120 -5.88 -14.58 -16.77
C LYS A 120 -4.36 -14.50 -16.62
N GLY A 121 -3.85 -13.36 -16.16
CA GLY A 121 -2.43 -13.14 -15.91
C GLY A 121 -2.26 -12.18 -14.77
N ILE A 122 -1.00 -11.76 -14.57
CA ILE A 122 -0.68 -10.81 -13.47
C ILE A 122 -1.39 -9.47 -13.70
N ARG A 123 -1.94 -8.90 -12.62
CA ARG A 123 -2.64 -7.60 -12.70
C ARG A 123 -2.40 -6.80 -11.41
N PRO A 124 -2.49 -5.46 -11.49
CA PRO A 124 -2.32 -4.60 -10.32
C PRO A 124 -3.37 -4.80 -9.24
N THR A 125 -2.97 -4.52 -8.00
CA THR A 125 -3.88 -4.51 -6.86
C THR A 125 -5.13 -3.66 -7.12
N PRO A 126 -5.04 -2.42 -7.66
CA PRO A 126 -6.27 -1.66 -7.90
C PRO A 126 -7.22 -2.33 -8.88
N MET A 127 -6.73 -3.18 -9.79
CA MET A 127 -7.62 -3.90 -10.69
C MET A 127 -8.37 -5.01 -9.96
N CYS A 128 -7.82 -5.55 -8.87
CA CYS A 128 -8.56 -6.46 -8.01
C CYS A 128 -9.72 -5.72 -7.34
N SER A 129 -9.42 -4.58 -6.75
CA SER A 129 -10.45 -3.74 -6.12
C SER A 129 -11.57 -3.40 -7.12
N TYR A 130 -11.19 -3.00 -8.32
CA TYR A 130 -12.17 -2.66 -9.35
C TYR A 130 -13.02 -3.86 -9.74
N ALA A 131 -12.42 -5.03 -9.92
CA ALA A 131 -13.14 -6.24 -10.33
C ALA A 131 -14.20 -6.62 -9.29
N ILE A 132 -13.88 -6.52 -8.00
CA ILE A 132 -14.83 -6.81 -6.93
C ILE A 132 -16.09 -5.95 -7.12
N ARG A 133 -15.90 -4.66 -7.33
CA ARG A 133 -17.01 -3.72 -7.48
C ARG A 133 -17.76 -3.94 -8.79
N ALA A 134 -17.04 -4.11 -9.89
CA ALA A 134 -17.65 -4.23 -11.21
C ALA A 134 -18.44 -5.53 -11.36
N LEU A 135 -17.96 -6.61 -10.75
CA LEU A 135 -18.63 -7.91 -10.82
C LEU A 135 -19.64 -8.13 -9.70
N GLY A 136 -19.72 -7.21 -8.74
CA GLY A 136 -20.63 -7.34 -7.62
C GLY A 136 -20.23 -8.45 -6.65
N CYS A 137 -18.94 -8.75 -6.54
CA CYS A 137 -18.45 -9.81 -5.67
C CYS A 137 -18.60 -9.43 -4.20
N VAL A 138 -18.71 -10.43 -3.32
CA VAL A 138 -18.75 -10.19 -1.87
C VAL A 138 -17.37 -9.95 -1.31
N SER A 139 -16.33 -10.48 -1.98
CA SER A 139 -14.97 -10.45 -1.47
C SER A 139 -14.00 -10.52 -2.64
N GLY A 140 -12.74 -10.39 -2.33
CA GLY A 140 -11.68 -10.58 -3.30
C GLY A 140 -10.36 -10.90 -2.61
N VAL A 141 -9.43 -11.42 -3.39
CA VAL A 141 -8.11 -11.79 -2.89
C VAL A 141 -7.05 -11.28 -3.87
N MET A 142 -6.03 -10.64 -3.34
CA MET A 142 -4.85 -10.26 -4.11
C MET A 142 -3.63 -10.97 -3.53
N ILE A 143 -2.97 -11.77 -4.36
CA ILE A 143 -1.77 -12.50 -3.92
C ILE A 143 -0.56 -11.64 -4.23
N THR A 144 0.04 -11.08 -3.19
CA THR A 144 1.20 -10.19 -3.31
C THR A 144 1.81 -9.94 -1.93
N ALA A 145 3.11 -9.68 -1.91
CA ALA A 145 3.78 -9.15 -0.73
C ALA A 145 4.20 -7.69 -0.96
N SER A 146 3.53 -7.02 -1.91
CA SER A 146 3.75 -5.60 -2.16
C SER A 146 5.21 -5.34 -2.53
N HIS A 147 5.92 -4.54 -1.75
CA HIS A 147 7.31 -4.15 -2.02
C HIS A 147 8.34 -4.97 -1.23
N ASN A 148 7.92 -6.02 -0.55
CA ASN A 148 8.85 -6.87 0.22
C ASN A 148 9.83 -7.58 -0.71
N PRO A 149 10.97 -8.05 -0.19
CA PRO A 149 11.94 -8.80 -1.00
C PRO A 149 11.35 -10.07 -1.61
N GLN A 150 12.08 -10.66 -2.56
CA GLN A 150 11.57 -11.77 -3.39
C GLN A 150 11.23 -13.02 -2.59
N ALA A 151 11.79 -13.19 -1.40
CA ALA A 151 11.52 -14.36 -0.57
C ALA A 151 10.11 -14.37 0.02
N TYR A 152 9.40 -13.25 -0.05
CA TYR A 152 8.09 -13.08 0.59
C TYR A 152 6.93 -13.25 -0.38
N ASN A 153 5.77 -13.65 0.16
CA ASN A 153 4.50 -13.50 -0.53
C ASN A 153 3.42 -13.18 0.51
N GLY A 154 2.22 -12.95 0.05
CA GLY A 154 1.12 -12.56 0.94
C GLY A 154 -0.24 -12.83 0.33
N TYR A 155 -1.27 -12.68 1.16
CA TYR A 155 -2.64 -13.00 0.83
C TYR A 155 -3.50 -11.85 1.35
N LYS A 156 -3.79 -10.86 0.50
CA LYS A 156 -4.61 -9.70 0.88
C LYS A 156 -6.07 -10.02 0.63
N ALA A 157 -6.92 -9.76 1.61
CA ALA A 157 -8.36 -10.02 1.49
C ALA A 157 -9.14 -8.72 1.45
N TYR A 158 -10.19 -8.69 0.63
CA TYR A 158 -11.05 -7.54 0.37
C TYR A 158 -12.50 -7.90 0.66
N TRP A 159 -13.32 -6.91 0.90
CA TRP A 159 -14.75 -7.14 1.08
C TRP A 159 -15.53 -6.45 -0.05
N LYS A 160 -16.82 -6.46 0.05
CA LYS A 160 -17.72 -6.12 -1.07
C LYS A 160 -17.58 -4.70 -1.61
N GLU A 161 -17.04 -3.79 -0.80
CA GLU A 161 -16.83 -2.41 -1.26
C GLU A 161 -15.61 -2.28 -2.18
N GLY A 162 -14.76 -3.30 -2.22
CA GLY A 162 -13.50 -3.27 -2.96
C GLY A 162 -12.33 -2.77 -2.14
N SER A 163 -12.51 -2.55 -0.85
CA SER A 163 -11.44 -2.16 0.07
C SER A 163 -11.01 -3.34 0.92
N GLN A 164 -9.81 -3.26 1.47
CA GLN A 164 -9.32 -4.33 2.34
C GLN A 164 -10.22 -4.48 3.55
N ILE A 165 -10.29 -5.69 4.07
CA ILE A 165 -11.20 -6.04 5.16
C ILE A 165 -10.87 -5.25 6.43
N LEU A 166 -11.90 -4.97 7.20
CA LEU A 166 -11.78 -4.33 8.50
C LEU A 166 -11.79 -5.40 9.60
N ASP A 167 -11.62 -4.95 10.84
CA ASP A 167 -11.41 -5.85 11.98
C ASP A 167 -12.50 -6.91 12.12
N ASP A 168 -13.76 -6.56 11.89
CA ASP A 168 -14.85 -7.52 12.08
C ASP A 168 -14.75 -8.73 11.15
N ILE A 169 -14.48 -8.48 9.87
CA ILE A 169 -14.33 -9.58 8.90
C ILE A 169 -12.99 -10.29 9.13
N ALA A 170 -11.93 -9.54 9.42
CA ALA A 170 -10.63 -10.15 9.69
C ALA A 170 -10.71 -11.11 10.87
N ASP A 171 -11.42 -10.72 11.92
CA ASP A 171 -11.60 -11.58 13.11
C ASP A 171 -12.38 -12.85 12.77
N GLN A 172 -13.41 -12.74 11.94
CA GLN A 172 -14.18 -13.91 11.50
C GLN A 172 -13.29 -14.89 10.75
N ILE A 173 -12.48 -14.38 9.82
CA ILE A 173 -11.56 -15.22 9.04
C ILE A 173 -10.52 -15.86 9.97
N ALA A 174 -9.94 -15.07 10.89
CA ALA A 174 -8.93 -15.59 11.81
C ALA A 174 -9.51 -16.70 12.68
N ASN A 175 -10.75 -16.53 13.17
CA ASN A 175 -11.39 -17.55 13.99
C ASN A 175 -11.61 -18.84 13.19
N HIS A 176 -12.06 -18.74 11.96
CA HIS A 176 -12.22 -19.92 11.10
C HIS A 176 -10.87 -20.59 10.82
N MET A 177 -9.82 -19.77 10.61
CA MET A 177 -8.49 -20.29 10.35
C MET A 177 -7.96 -21.09 11.54
N ASP A 178 -8.15 -20.56 12.75
CA ASP A 178 -7.75 -21.23 13.99
C ASP A 178 -8.50 -22.56 14.19
N ALA A 179 -9.72 -22.64 13.71
CA ALA A 179 -10.54 -23.86 13.84
C ALA A 179 -10.10 -24.97 12.88
N ILE A 180 -9.31 -24.64 11.86
CA ILE A 180 -8.80 -25.63 10.91
C ILE A 180 -7.52 -26.24 11.51
N THR A 181 -7.62 -27.49 11.94
CA THR A 181 -6.51 -28.19 12.58
C THR A 181 -6.06 -29.41 11.79
N ASP A 182 -6.78 -29.76 10.72
CA ASP A 182 -6.53 -30.94 9.90
C ASP A 182 -6.63 -30.55 8.43
N TYR A 183 -5.66 -30.99 7.64
CA TYR A 183 -5.63 -30.75 6.20
C TYR A 183 -6.96 -31.16 5.52
N GLN A 184 -7.61 -32.21 6.02
CA GLN A 184 -8.86 -32.70 5.44
C GLN A 184 -10.02 -31.72 5.56
N GLN A 185 -9.90 -30.74 6.43
CA GLN A 185 -10.92 -29.70 6.59
C GLN A 185 -10.83 -28.64 5.48
N ILE A 186 -9.77 -28.66 4.68
CA ILE A 186 -9.61 -27.77 3.53
C ILE A 186 -10.15 -28.51 2.31
N LYS A 187 -11.31 -28.05 1.82
CA LYS A 187 -11.97 -28.66 0.68
C LYS A 187 -11.46 -28.04 -0.61
N GLN A 188 -11.07 -28.86 -1.56
CA GLN A 188 -10.58 -28.32 -2.84
C GLN A 188 -10.87 -29.31 -3.97
N ILE A 189 -10.99 -28.77 -5.18
CA ILE A 189 -11.05 -29.57 -6.41
C ILE A 189 -9.96 -29.03 -7.34
N PRO A 190 -9.52 -29.80 -8.33
CA PRO A 190 -8.51 -29.29 -9.25
C PRO A 190 -8.98 -27.99 -9.94
N PHE A 191 -8.07 -27.04 -10.12
CA PHE A 191 -8.42 -25.76 -10.74
C PHE A 191 -9.01 -25.95 -12.14
N GLU A 192 -8.45 -26.88 -12.94
CA GLU A 192 -8.97 -27.13 -14.28
C GLU A 192 -10.41 -27.63 -14.23
N GLU A 193 -10.75 -28.39 -13.22
CA GLU A 193 -12.12 -28.88 -13.04
C GLU A 193 -13.05 -27.72 -12.66
N ALA A 194 -12.57 -26.80 -11.82
CA ALA A 194 -13.33 -25.60 -11.46
C ALA A 194 -13.61 -24.74 -12.69
N LEU A 195 -12.62 -24.59 -13.56
CA LEU A 195 -12.81 -23.85 -14.82
C LEU A 195 -13.80 -24.55 -15.74
N ALA A 196 -13.66 -25.87 -15.89
CA ALA A 196 -14.51 -26.65 -16.80
C ALA A 196 -15.97 -26.61 -16.37
N SER A 197 -16.22 -26.61 -15.06
CA SER A 197 -17.59 -26.59 -14.52
C SER A 197 -18.20 -25.20 -14.48
N GLY A 198 -17.38 -24.16 -14.65
CA GLY A 198 -17.83 -22.78 -14.50
C GLY A 198 -17.83 -22.31 -13.06
N SER A 199 -17.36 -23.13 -12.11
CA SER A 199 -17.22 -22.70 -10.71
C SER A 199 -16.13 -21.64 -10.57
N ALA A 200 -15.17 -21.63 -11.48
CA ALA A 200 -14.21 -20.55 -11.64
C ALA A 200 -14.22 -20.11 -13.09
N SER A 201 -14.04 -18.83 -13.33
CA SER A 201 -13.91 -18.34 -14.71
C SER A 201 -12.90 -17.20 -14.74
N TYR A 202 -12.32 -17.00 -15.92
CA TYR A 202 -11.42 -15.87 -16.11
C TYR A 202 -12.24 -14.58 -16.19
N ILE A 203 -11.70 -13.51 -15.62
CA ILE A 203 -12.34 -12.18 -15.68
C ILE A 203 -12.35 -11.73 -17.14
N ASP A 204 -13.51 -11.32 -17.62
CA ASP A 204 -13.66 -10.88 -19.01
C ASP A 204 -12.85 -9.62 -19.27
N GLU A 205 -12.28 -9.53 -20.48
CA GLU A 205 -11.48 -8.36 -20.87
C GLU A 205 -12.26 -7.05 -20.78
N SER A 206 -13.59 -7.11 -20.88
CA SER A 206 -14.42 -5.90 -20.74
C SER A 206 -14.30 -5.24 -19.38
N ILE A 207 -14.03 -6.03 -18.33
CA ILE A 207 -13.83 -5.49 -16.97
C ILE A 207 -12.54 -4.68 -16.93
N GLU A 208 -11.47 -5.23 -17.50
CA GLU A 208 -10.19 -4.56 -17.56
C GLU A 208 -10.28 -3.29 -18.40
N GLU A 209 -10.99 -3.36 -19.53
CA GLU A 209 -11.21 -2.19 -20.39
C GLU A 209 -12.02 -1.11 -19.66
N ALA A 210 -13.03 -1.52 -18.90
CA ALA A 210 -13.84 -0.58 -18.12
C ALA A 210 -12.99 0.14 -17.06
N TYR A 211 -12.08 -0.60 -16.40
CA TYR A 211 -11.15 0.02 -15.45
C TYR A 211 -10.30 1.09 -16.14
N LYS A 212 -9.74 0.75 -17.30
CA LYS A 212 -8.90 1.70 -18.03
C LYS A 212 -9.69 2.95 -18.44
N LYS A 213 -10.94 2.78 -18.83
CA LYS A 213 -11.80 3.92 -19.17
C LYS A 213 -12.05 4.80 -17.95
N GLU A 214 -12.24 4.21 -16.77
CA GLU A 214 -12.39 4.99 -15.55
C GLU A 214 -11.13 5.79 -15.26
N VAL A 215 -9.95 5.17 -15.42
CA VAL A 215 -8.67 5.87 -15.22
C VAL A 215 -8.57 7.06 -16.18
N LEU A 216 -8.83 6.82 -17.47
CA LEU A 216 -8.78 7.89 -18.46
C LEU A 216 -9.78 8.99 -18.15
N GLY A 217 -10.91 8.63 -17.55
CA GLY A 217 -11.94 9.60 -17.15
C GLY A 217 -11.52 10.56 -16.05
N LEU A 218 -10.40 10.28 -15.37
CA LEU A 218 -9.86 11.18 -14.36
C LEU A 218 -9.13 12.38 -14.95
N THR A 219 -8.90 12.38 -16.27
CA THR A 219 -8.21 13.46 -16.98
C THR A 219 -8.80 14.83 -16.62
N ILE A 220 -7.95 15.78 -16.27
CA ILE A 220 -8.35 17.16 -15.98
C ILE A 220 -8.02 18.06 -17.15
N ASN A 221 -6.80 18.00 -17.64
CA ASN A 221 -6.34 18.78 -18.79
C ASN A 221 -5.79 17.85 -19.86
N ASP A 222 -6.08 18.12 -21.11
CA ASP A 222 -5.64 17.24 -22.19
C ASP A 222 -5.08 17.99 -23.40
N THR A 223 -5.80 18.98 -23.95
CA THR A 223 -5.36 19.70 -25.15
C THR A 223 -4.41 20.85 -24.85
N ASN A 224 -4.31 21.24 -23.60
CA ASN A 224 -3.53 22.40 -23.16
C ASN A 224 -2.32 22.01 -22.34
N ILE A 225 -1.78 20.82 -22.61
CA ILE A 225 -0.59 20.30 -21.92
C ILE A 225 0.45 19.87 -22.95
N ASP A 226 1.70 19.77 -22.51
CA ASP A 226 2.81 19.41 -23.39
C ASP A 226 2.94 17.89 -23.50
N LYS A 227 2.32 17.31 -24.54
CA LYS A 227 2.35 15.86 -24.75
C LYS A 227 3.75 15.33 -25.08
N SER A 228 4.71 16.21 -25.38
CA SER A 228 6.08 15.77 -25.65
C SER A 228 6.91 15.52 -24.38
N VAL A 229 6.30 15.69 -23.21
CA VAL A 229 6.97 15.40 -21.93
C VAL A 229 7.67 14.05 -22.00
N ARG A 230 8.90 14.00 -21.48
CA ARG A 230 9.70 12.77 -21.51
C ARG A 230 9.69 12.12 -20.15
N VAL A 231 9.26 10.87 -20.13
CA VAL A 231 9.06 10.09 -18.90
C VAL A 231 9.86 8.80 -19.00
N VAL A 232 10.67 8.52 -17.99
CA VAL A 232 11.23 7.19 -17.83
C VAL A 232 10.37 6.47 -16.79
N TYR A 233 9.92 5.28 -17.13
CA TYR A 233 9.08 4.49 -16.25
C TYR A 233 9.72 3.13 -15.96
N THR A 234 9.68 2.71 -14.69
CA THR A 234 10.05 1.36 -14.34
C THR A 234 8.94 0.70 -13.53
N PRO A 235 8.48 -0.47 -13.97
CA PRO A 235 7.58 -1.29 -13.16
C PRO A 235 8.33 -2.11 -12.10
N LEU A 236 9.65 -1.98 -12.01
CA LEU A 236 10.50 -2.77 -11.11
C LEU A 236 10.22 -4.28 -11.27
N ASN A 237 10.12 -4.72 -12.53
CA ASN A 237 9.81 -6.12 -12.87
C ASN A 237 8.45 -6.59 -12.34
N GLY A 238 7.54 -5.66 -12.08
CA GLY A 238 6.23 -5.94 -11.50
C GLY A 238 5.09 -5.82 -12.51
N VAL A 239 3.87 -5.75 -11.99
CA VAL A 239 2.65 -5.83 -12.81
C VAL A 239 2.26 -4.54 -13.52
N GLY A 240 2.92 -3.43 -13.18
CA GLY A 240 2.52 -2.13 -13.75
C GLY A 240 2.91 -1.93 -15.20
N ASN A 241 3.80 -2.75 -15.74
CA ASN A 241 4.37 -2.54 -17.07
C ASN A 241 3.31 -2.23 -18.14
N LEU A 242 2.39 -3.14 -18.36
CA LEU A 242 1.41 -2.96 -19.43
C LEU A 242 0.33 -1.93 -19.09
N PRO A 243 -0.33 -1.99 -17.91
CA PRO A 243 -1.41 -1.03 -17.65
C PRO A 243 -0.96 0.42 -17.61
N VAL A 244 0.17 0.73 -16.97
CA VAL A 244 0.66 2.10 -16.88
C VAL A 244 1.01 2.62 -18.27
N ARG A 245 1.75 1.83 -19.02
CA ARG A 245 2.20 2.25 -20.34
C ARG A 245 1.04 2.42 -21.30
N GLU A 246 0.05 1.53 -21.24
CA GLU A 246 -1.12 1.62 -22.11
C GLU A 246 -1.95 2.87 -21.83
N VAL A 247 -2.17 3.19 -20.55
CA VAL A 247 -2.92 4.38 -20.18
C VAL A 247 -2.19 5.63 -20.69
N LEU A 248 -0.87 5.70 -20.50
CA LEU A 248 -0.09 6.84 -20.97
C LEU A 248 -0.13 6.95 -22.50
N ARG A 249 -0.03 5.82 -23.20
CA ARG A 249 -0.12 5.80 -24.66
C ARG A 249 -1.48 6.32 -25.13
N ARG A 250 -2.56 5.88 -24.50
CA ARG A 250 -3.92 6.32 -24.86
C ARG A 250 -4.13 7.81 -24.61
N ARG A 251 -3.38 8.38 -23.65
CA ARG A 251 -3.42 9.81 -23.39
C ARG A 251 -2.57 10.60 -24.40
N GLY A 252 -1.87 9.93 -25.33
CA GLY A 252 -1.05 10.58 -26.31
C GLY A 252 0.35 10.93 -25.86
N PHE A 253 0.81 10.40 -24.75
CA PHE A 253 2.19 10.60 -24.29
C PHE A 253 3.08 9.60 -25.00
N GLU A 254 3.80 10.03 -26.04
CA GLU A 254 4.59 9.15 -26.88
C GLU A 254 6.03 8.97 -26.38
N ASN A 255 6.52 9.86 -25.53
CA ASN A 255 7.90 9.81 -25.05
C ASN A 255 8.00 9.16 -23.68
N VAL A 256 7.49 7.95 -23.57
CA VAL A 256 7.57 7.13 -22.36
C VAL A 256 8.57 6.02 -22.62
N TYR A 257 9.65 6.02 -21.86
CA TYR A 257 10.78 5.09 -22.04
C TYR A 257 10.80 4.14 -20.86
N VAL A 258 10.54 2.86 -21.11
CA VAL A 258 10.60 1.86 -20.05
C VAL A 258 12.05 1.43 -19.83
N VAL A 259 12.43 1.21 -18.57
CA VAL A 259 13.75 0.68 -18.24
C VAL A 259 13.82 -0.78 -18.71
N PRO A 260 14.65 -1.08 -19.73
CA PRO A 260 14.60 -2.43 -20.34
C PRO A 260 14.90 -3.57 -19.37
N GLU A 261 15.83 -3.36 -18.45
CA GLU A 261 16.22 -4.39 -17.48
C GLU A 261 15.12 -4.70 -16.45
N GLN A 262 14.15 -3.80 -16.31
CA GLN A 262 13.10 -3.91 -15.31
C GLN A 262 11.71 -4.04 -15.93
N GLU A 263 11.65 -4.17 -17.24
CA GLU A 263 10.39 -4.20 -17.99
C GLU A 263 9.60 -5.49 -17.77
N MET A 264 10.27 -6.63 -17.93
CA MET A 264 9.59 -7.92 -17.88
C MET A 264 9.42 -8.42 -16.45
N PRO A 265 8.34 -9.16 -16.17
CA PRO A 265 8.18 -9.75 -14.84
C PRO A 265 9.39 -10.58 -14.43
N ASP A 266 9.83 -10.41 -13.21
CA ASP A 266 10.98 -11.15 -12.66
C ASP A 266 10.74 -11.41 -11.18
N PRO A 267 10.36 -12.63 -10.80
CA PRO A 267 10.08 -12.94 -9.40
C PRO A 267 11.32 -12.84 -8.50
N ASP A 268 12.52 -12.84 -9.07
CA ASP A 268 13.76 -12.66 -8.30
C ASP A 268 14.08 -11.18 -8.05
N PHE A 269 13.44 -10.24 -8.77
CA PHE A 269 13.75 -8.81 -8.68
C PHE A 269 15.25 -8.60 -8.77
N THR A 270 15.87 -9.21 -9.77
CA THR A 270 17.32 -9.34 -9.89
C THR A 270 18.04 -7.99 -9.88
N THR A 271 17.47 -6.95 -10.51
CA THR A 271 18.16 -5.68 -10.64
C THR A 271 18.26 -4.90 -9.33
N VAL A 272 17.27 -5.05 -8.44
CA VAL A 272 17.22 -4.21 -7.23
C VAL A 272 17.27 -5.02 -5.94
N GLY A 273 16.91 -6.30 -5.97
CA GLY A 273 16.85 -7.14 -4.77
C GLY A 273 15.69 -6.80 -3.85
N TYR A 274 15.48 -5.53 -3.58
CA TYR A 274 14.42 -5.03 -2.73
C TYR A 274 13.58 -4.06 -3.57
N PRO A 275 12.42 -4.50 -4.09
CA PRO A 275 11.67 -3.72 -5.08
C PRO A 275 10.77 -2.66 -4.43
N ASN A 276 11.36 -1.81 -3.60
CA ASN A 276 10.66 -0.73 -2.93
C ASN A 276 11.00 0.59 -3.62
N PRO A 277 10.04 1.24 -4.29
CA PRO A 277 10.33 2.49 -5.01
C PRO A 277 10.81 3.62 -4.10
N GLU A 278 10.61 3.51 -2.79
CA GLU A 278 11.03 4.54 -1.85
C GLU A 278 12.53 4.54 -1.58
N VAL A 279 13.24 3.47 -1.96
CA VAL A 279 14.69 3.42 -1.72
C VAL A 279 15.43 3.92 -2.97
N PRO A 280 16.51 4.71 -2.78
CA PRO A 280 17.24 5.30 -3.92
C PRO A 280 17.75 4.28 -4.93
N LYS A 281 18.16 3.10 -4.49
CA LYS A 281 18.67 2.04 -5.37
C LYS A 281 17.65 1.65 -6.44
N ALA A 282 16.35 1.80 -6.15
CA ALA A 282 15.31 1.44 -7.12
C ALA A 282 15.36 2.32 -8.37
N PHE A 283 15.97 3.52 -8.28
CA PHE A 283 16.03 4.46 -9.39
C PHE A 283 17.37 4.44 -10.14
N ALA A 284 18.31 3.56 -9.78
CA ALA A 284 19.63 3.58 -10.42
C ALA A 284 19.56 3.42 -11.95
N TYR A 285 18.80 2.42 -12.42
CA TYR A 285 18.64 2.20 -13.87
C TYR A 285 17.84 3.34 -14.51
N SER A 286 16.82 3.81 -13.81
CA SER A 286 15.98 4.89 -14.32
C SER A 286 16.76 6.19 -14.50
N GLU A 287 17.65 6.51 -13.56
CA GLU A 287 18.48 7.71 -13.65
C GLU A 287 19.42 7.64 -14.84
N SER A 288 20.02 6.48 -15.06
CA SER A 288 20.92 6.29 -16.20
C SER A 288 20.17 6.47 -17.52
N LEU A 289 19.02 5.81 -17.66
CA LEU A 289 18.21 5.97 -18.87
C LEU A 289 17.70 7.42 -19.01
N GLY A 290 17.29 8.00 -17.90
CA GLY A 290 16.78 9.37 -17.87
C GLY A 290 17.79 10.37 -18.41
N LYS A 291 19.05 10.21 -18.03
CA LYS A 291 20.11 11.10 -18.54
C LYS A 291 20.30 10.91 -20.04
N SER A 292 20.21 9.68 -20.53
CA SER A 292 20.42 9.41 -21.96
C SER A 292 19.29 9.95 -22.83
N VAL A 293 18.04 10.00 -22.33
CA VAL A 293 16.90 10.50 -23.10
C VAL A 293 16.46 11.90 -22.66
N ASP A 294 17.16 12.49 -21.72
CA ASP A 294 16.85 13.81 -21.16
C ASP A 294 15.42 13.85 -20.63
N ALA A 295 15.10 12.88 -19.76
CA ALA A 295 13.75 12.76 -19.20
C ALA A 295 13.42 13.89 -18.24
N ASP A 296 12.18 14.35 -18.29
CA ASP A 296 11.67 15.35 -17.36
C ASP A 296 11.44 14.75 -15.98
N ILE A 297 10.91 13.54 -15.94
CA ILE A 297 10.62 12.82 -14.69
C ILE A 297 10.93 11.34 -14.85
N LEU A 298 11.14 10.70 -13.69
CA LEU A 298 11.30 9.26 -13.59
C LEU A 298 10.22 8.74 -12.65
N LEU A 299 9.50 7.70 -13.08
CA LEU A 299 8.45 7.05 -12.27
C LEU A 299 8.81 5.61 -11.98
N ALA A 300 8.51 5.15 -10.77
CA ALA A 300 8.70 3.75 -10.39
C ALA A 300 7.47 3.27 -9.63
N THR A 301 6.92 2.12 -10.04
CA THR A 301 5.82 1.48 -9.30
C THR A 301 6.34 0.21 -8.66
N ASP A 302 5.72 -0.17 -7.52
CA ASP A 302 6.12 -1.38 -6.81
C ASP A 302 5.50 -2.63 -7.49
N PRO A 303 5.90 -3.84 -7.08
CA PRO A 303 5.50 -5.04 -7.83
C PRO A 303 4.00 -5.22 -8.06
N ASP A 304 3.13 -4.83 -7.12
CA ASP A 304 1.68 -4.94 -7.32
C ASP A 304 1.05 -3.63 -7.77
N CYS A 305 1.86 -2.62 -8.06
CA CYS A 305 1.44 -1.37 -8.71
C CYS A 305 0.35 -0.64 -7.93
N ASP A 306 0.47 -0.63 -6.60
CA ASP A 306 -0.41 0.22 -5.79
C ASP A 306 0.33 1.47 -5.28
N ARG A 307 1.66 1.52 -5.40
CA ARG A 307 2.49 2.67 -4.96
C ARG A 307 3.31 3.19 -6.12
N VAL A 308 3.55 4.51 -6.13
CA VAL A 308 4.38 5.14 -7.17
C VAL A 308 5.30 6.17 -6.55
N ALA A 309 6.58 6.12 -6.95
CA ALA A 309 7.59 7.08 -6.54
C ALA A 309 8.02 7.92 -7.75
N LEU A 310 8.58 9.08 -7.47
CA LEU A 310 8.85 10.10 -8.49
C LEU A 310 10.20 10.76 -8.24
N GLU A 311 10.98 10.92 -9.31
CA GLU A 311 12.13 11.82 -9.32
C GLU A 311 11.93 12.84 -10.43
N VAL A 312 12.38 14.07 -10.18
CA VAL A 312 12.20 15.20 -11.10
C VAL A 312 13.57 15.78 -11.45
N LYS A 313 13.78 16.07 -12.75
CA LYS A 313 15.02 16.66 -13.22
C LYS A 313 15.15 18.10 -12.73
N ASP A 314 16.29 18.44 -12.11
CA ASP A 314 16.55 19.80 -11.65
C ASP A 314 17.26 20.61 -12.75
N SER A 315 17.59 21.86 -12.46
CA SER A 315 18.24 22.77 -13.41
C SER A 315 19.64 22.32 -13.84
N LYS A 316 20.25 21.43 -13.07
CA LYS A 316 21.59 20.91 -13.36
C LYS A 316 21.55 19.56 -14.09
N GLY A 317 20.35 19.06 -14.37
CA GLY A 317 20.18 17.77 -15.03
C GLY A 317 20.24 16.57 -14.11
N GLU A 318 20.23 16.80 -12.80
CA GLU A 318 20.20 15.74 -11.80
C GLU A 318 18.76 15.40 -11.43
N TYR A 319 18.51 14.18 -11.01
CA TYR A 319 17.16 13.72 -10.65
C TYR A 319 16.99 13.77 -9.12
N ILE A 320 15.95 14.47 -8.68
CA ILE A 320 15.67 14.74 -7.28
C ILE A 320 14.47 13.90 -6.86
N PHE A 321 14.67 13.04 -5.86
CA PHE A 321 13.60 12.21 -5.31
C PHE A 321 12.61 13.07 -4.53
N LEU A 322 11.31 12.87 -4.80
CA LEU A 322 10.25 13.52 -4.03
C LEU A 322 9.53 12.46 -3.20
N ASN A 323 9.44 12.68 -1.91
CA ASN A 323 8.76 11.74 -1.02
C ASN A 323 7.24 11.85 -1.18
N GLY A 324 6.52 10.95 -0.53
CA GLY A 324 5.07 10.88 -0.67
C GLY A 324 4.34 12.13 -0.19
N ASN A 325 4.87 12.80 0.83
CA ASN A 325 4.27 14.06 1.28
C ASN A 325 4.36 15.13 0.19
N LYS A 326 5.50 15.22 -0.48
CA LYS A 326 5.68 16.22 -1.54
C LYS A 326 4.84 15.89 -2.77
N ILE A 327 4.81 14.61 -3.16
CA ILE A 327 3.97 14.19 -4.30
C ILE A 327 2.50 14.46 -3.98
N GLY A 328 2.06 14.13 -2.76
CA GLY A 328 0.69 14.36 -2.35
C GLY A 328 0.31 15.83 -2.34
N ALA A 329 1.24 16.71 -1.92
CA ALA A 329 1.02 18.15 -1.96
C ALA A 329 0.92 18.65 -3.40
N LEU A 330 1.80 18.19 -4.27
CA LEU A 330 1.77 18.57 -5.69
C LEU A 330 0.46 18.14 -6.34
N LEU A 331 0.07 16.88 -6.15
CA LEU A 331 -1.18 16.37 -6.72
C LEU A 331 -2.39 17.12 -6.16
N SER A 332 -2.40 17.39 -4.85
CA SER A 332 -3.48 18.16 -4.24
C SER A 332 -3.59 19.54 -4.88
N TYR A 333 -2.44 20.22 -5.00
CA TYR A 333 -2.42 21.56 -5.59
C TYR A 333 -2.93 21.52 -7.03
N TYR A 334 -2.45 20.58 -7.83
CA TYR A 334 -2.87 20.46 -9.22
C TYR A 334 -4.36 20.13 -9.34
N ILE A 335 -4.79 19.08 -8.67
CA ILE A 335 -6.18 18.60 -8.78
C ILE A 335 -7.14 19.70 -8.28
N PHE A 336 -6.85 20.26 -7.10
CA PHE A 336 -7.77 21.21 -6.48
C PHE A 336 -7.83 22.52 -7.25
N SER A 337 -6.67 23.09 -7.62
CA SER A 337 -6.64 24.36 -8.32
C SER A 337 -7.26 24.23 -9.71
N GLN A 338 -6.99 23.14 -10.43
CA GLN A 338 -7.50 22.97 -11.78
C GLN A 338 -8.99 22.66 -11.78
N ARG A 339 -9.44 21.77 -10.90
CA ARG A 339 -10.85 21.45 -10.82
C ARG A 339 -11.68 22.66 -10.35
N CYS A 340 -11.12 23.46 -9.46
CA CYS A 340 -11.75 24.69 -9.03
C CYS A 340 -11.87 25.68 -10.21
N ALA A 341 -10.77 25.88 -10.94
CA ALA A 341 -10.76 26.81 -12.08
C ALA A 341 -11.73 26.38 -13.18
N LEU A 342 -11.88 25.07 -13.39
CA LEU A 342 -12.80 24.53 -14.40
C LEU A 342 -14.25 24.45 -13.91
N GLY A 343 -14.48 24.72 -12.64
CA GLY A 343 -15.84 24.71 -12.07
C GLY A 343 -16.44 23.32 -11.98
N ASN A 344 -15.63 22.29 -11.85
CA ASN A 344 -16.14 20.91 -11.83
C ASN A 344 -15.79 20.13 -10.57
N LEU A 345 -15.54 20.83 -9.46
CA LEU A 345 -15.42 20.14 -8.17
C LEU A 345 -16.76 19.50 -7.81
N PRO A 346 -16.75 18.30 -7.25
CA PRO A 346 -18.00 17.67 -6.87
C PRO A 346 -18.61 18.31 -5.63
N HIS A 347 -19.82 17.86 -5.28
CA HIS A 347 -20.51 18.31 -4.07
C HIS A 347 -19.68 17.96 -2.83
N HIS A 348 -19.46 18.95 -1.98
CA HIS A 348 -18.74 18.83 -0.72
C HIS A 348 -17.50 17.93 -0.87
N PRO A 349 -16.51 18.37 -1.64
CA PRO A 349 -15.34 17.54 -1.92
C PRO A 349 -14.45 17.40 -0.69
N VAL A 350 -13.83 16.22 -0.54
CA VAL A 350 -13.02 15.90 0.63
C VAL A 350 -11.66 15.36 0.20
N LEU A 351 -10.61 15.86 0.85
CA LEU A 351 -9.28 15.26 0.85
C LEU A 351 -9.19 14.34 2.06
N VAL A 352 -8.75 13.10 1.85
CA VAL A 352 -8.58 12.15 2.96
C VAL A 352 -7.10 11.78 3.09
N LYS A 353 -6.56 11.88 4.29
CA LYS A 353 -5.17 11.49 4.53
C LYS A 353 -5.03 10.87 5.91
N SER A 354 -3.90 10.21 6.16
CA SER A 354 -3.69 9.61 7.48
C SER A 354 -3.21 10.65 8.49
N ILE A 355 -3.35 10.31 9.76
CA ILE A 355 -2.91 11.20 10.86
C ILE A 355 -1.41 11.44 10.86
N VAL A 356 -0.62 10.59 10.21
CA VAL A 356 0.84 10.78 10.13
C VAL A 356 1.29 11.31 8.76
N THR A 357 0.35 11.65 7.89
CA THR A 357 0.62 12.29 6.61
C THR A 357 0.66 13.81 6.83
N GLY A 358 1.55 14.50 6.13
CA GLY A 358 1.80 15.91 6.36
C GLY A 358 0.61 16.83 6.11
N ASP A 359 0.71 18.05 6.63
CA ASP A 359 -0.39 19.03 6.63
C ASP A 359 -0.36 20.01 5.45
N LEU A 360 0.66 19.99 4.60
CA LEU A 360 0.72 20.93 3.48
C LEU A 360 -0.49 20.74 2.56
N SER A 361 -0.87 19.50 2.29
CA SER A 361 -2.06 19.23 1.46
C SER A 361 -3.34 19.76 2.11
N LYS A 362 -3.42 19.73 3.45
CA LYS A 362 -4.57 20.29 4.16
C LYS A 362 -4.66 21.81 3.96
N VAL A 363 -3.52 22.50 4.07
CA VAL A 363 -3.47 23.96 3.88
C VAL A 363 -3.88 24.30 2.44
N ILE A 364 -3.41 23.50 1.48
CA ILE A 364 -3.79 23.67 0.08
C ILE A 364 -5.31 23.45 -0.08
N ALA A 365 -5.84 22.39 0.51
CA ALA A 365 -7.28 22.07 0.42
C ALA A 365 -8.11 23.23 0.99
N ASP A 366 -7.69 23.79 2.11
CA ASP A 366 -8.38 24.94 2.74
C ASP A 366 -8.52 26.10 1.77
N LYS A 367 -7.48 26.37 0.99
CA LYS A 367 -7.48 27.45 0.01
C LYS A 367 -8.60 27.29 -1.02
N TYR A 368 -8.97 26.07 -1.35
CA TYR A 368 -9.98 25.78 -2.37
C TYR A 368 -11.31 25.32 -1.77
N ASN A 369 -11.50 25.54 -0.47
CA ASN A 369 -12.73 25.18 0.26
C ASN A 369 -13.01 23.69 0.20
N ILE A 370 -11.96 22.88 0.28
CA ILE A 370 -12.07 21.44 0.29
C ILE A 370 -11.77 20.97 1.71
N GLU A 371 -12.68 20.22 2.30
CA GLU A 371 -12.53 19.70 3.65
C GLU A 371 -11.43 18.62 3.68
N THR A 372 -10.62 18.61 4.73
CA THR A 372 -9.65 17.53 4.96
C THR A 372 -10.17 16.64 6.08
N VAL A 373 -10.22 15.35 5.82
CA VAL A 373 -10.62 14.34 6.80
C VAL A 373 -9.41 13.44 7.06
N GLU A 374 -9.07 13.24 8.33
CA GLU A 374 -7.95 12.37 8.71
C GLU A 374 -8.45 11.02 9.19
N THR A 375 -7.65 9.99 8.91
CA THR A 375 -7.92 8.62 9.36
C THR A 375 -6.67 8.04 10.02
N LEU A 376 -6.83 6.90 10.67
CA LEU A 376 -5.67 6.12 11.06
C LEU A 376 -4.94 5.63 9.81
N THR A 377 -3.69 5.20 9.98
CA THR A 377 -2.89 4.68 8.85
C THR A 377 -3.55 3.45 8.24
N GLY A 378 -3.38 3.30 6.93
CA GLY A 378 -3.93 2.18 6.19
C GLY A 378 -4.98 2.64 5.19
N PHE A 379 -4.84 2.19 3.95
CA PHE A 379 -5.75 2.64 2.90
C PHE A 379 -7.17 2.10 3.08
N LYS A 380 -7.33 1.01 3.87
CA LYS A 380 -8.66 0.55 4.26
C LYS A 380 -9.43 1.66 5.00
N ASN A 381 -8.70 2.49 5.74
CA ASN A 381 -9.32 3.61 6.47
C ASN A 381 -9.57 4.80 5.54
N ILE A 382 -8.63 5.08 4.66
CA ILE A 382 -8.76 6.22 3.72
C ILE A 382 -9.92 5.97 2.76
N CYS A 383 -9.93 4.83 2.07
CA CYS A 383 -11.03 4.51 1.17
C CYS A 383 -12.29 4.11 1.92
N GLY A 384 -12.16 3.76 3.21
CA GLY A 384 -13.30 3.57 4.08
C GLY A 384 -14.18 4.81 4.14
N LYS A 385 -13.60 6.00 4.02
CA LYS A 385 -14.38 7.23 3.97
C LYS A 385 -15.25 7.29 2.71
N ALA A 386 -14.70 6.86 1.56
CA ALA A 386 -15.51 6.77 0.34
C ALA A 386 -16.69 5.81 0.55
N ASN A 387 -16.45 4.68 1.24
CA ASN A 387 -17.51 3.73 1.55
C ASN A 387 -18.59 4.38 2.42
N GLU A 388 -18.19 5.17 3.42
CA GLU A 388 -19.13 5.89 4.28
C GLU A 388 -19.95 6.89 3.47
N TYR A 389 -19.31 7.63 2.56
CA TYR A 389 -19.99 8.66 1.78
C TYR A 389 -20.92 8.05 0.73
N ASP A 390 -20.66 6.82 0.27
CA ASP A 390 -21.60 6.12 -0.59
C ASP A 390 -22.96 5.93 0.11
N ILE A 391 -22.93 5.77 1.42
CA ILE A 391 -24.13 5.55 2.23
C ILE A 391 -24.75 6.89 2.65
N SER A 392 -23.97 7.77 3.22
CA SER A 392 -24.48 9.04 3.78
C SER A 392 -24.85 10.06 2.72
N LYS A 393 -24.16 10.05 1.58
CA LYS A 393 -24.39 10.99 0.47
C LYS A 393 -24.14 12.45 0.84
N ASP A 394 -23.54 12.72 1.99
CA ASP A 394 -23.33 14.10 2.45
C ASP A 394 -22.03 14.72 1.92
N LYS A 395 -21.07 13.90 1.53
CA LYS A 395 -19.75 14.35 1.06
C LYS A 395 -19.30 13.52 -0.13
N THR A 396 -18.29 14.00 -0.82
CA THR A 396 -17.68 13.29 -1.94
C THR A 396 -16.18 13.12 -1.69
N TYR A 397 -15.72 11.87 -1.65
CA TYR A 397 -14.28 11.57 -1.62
C TYR A 397 -13.68 12.03 -2.95
N LEU A 398 -12.74 12.96 -2.91
CA LEU A 398 -12.12 13.48 -4.13
C LEU A 398 -10.74 12.87 -4.35
N PHE A 399 -9.88 12.94 -3.35
CA PHE A 399 -8.49 12.50 -3.43
C PHE A 399 -8.03 12.08 -2.04
N GLY A 400 -7.29 10.99 -1.97
CA GLY A 400 -6.72 10.53 -0.72
C GLY A 400 -5.33 9.98 -0.92
N TYR A 401 -4.50 10.06 0.11
CA TYR A 401 -3.15 9.54 -0.01
C TYR A 401 -2.50 9.31 1.35
N GLU A 402 -1.42 8.55 1.32
CA GLU A 402 -0.53 8.36 2.46
C GLU A 402 0.88 8.76 2.05
N GLU A 403 1.66 9.22 3.04
CA GLU A 403 3.05 9.64 2.82
C GLU A 403 3.94 8.50 2.30
N SER A 404 3.49 7.27 2.43
CA SER A 404 4.23 6.10 1.92
C SER A 404 3.98 5.84 0.44
N ILE A 405 3.78 6.89 -0.34
CA ILE A 405 3.60 6.90 -1.80
C ILE A 405 2.40 6.10 -2.29
N GLY A 406 1.33 6.12 -1.51
CA GLY A 406 0.06 5.51 -1.91
C GLY A 406 -1.00 6.58 -2.16
N PHE A 407 -1.64 6.55 -3.32
CA PHE A 407 -2.57 7.59 -3.75
C PHE A 407 -3.82 6.96 -4.37
N CYS A 408 -4.97 7.60 -4.18
CA CYS A 408 -6.21 7.20 -4.84
C CYS A 408 -7.00 8.44 -5.21
N TYR A 409 -7.16 8.70 -6.51
CA TYR A 409 -7.94 9.80 -7.03
C TYR A 409 -9.20 9.20 -7.66
N GLY A 410 -10.36 9.62 -7.16
CA GLY A 410 -11.62 9.06 -7.61
C GLY A 410 -12.08 7.90 -6.72
N THR A 411 -13.21 7.32 -7.08
CA THR A 411 -13.89 6.34 -6.21
C THR A 411 -14.17 4.98 -6.84
N PHE A 412 -13.72 4.77 -8.07
CA PHE A 412 -14.02 3.50 -8.75
C PHE A 412 -13.16 2.33 -8.25
N VAL A 413 -12.05 2.63 -7.56
CA VAL A 413 -11.32 1.62 -6.77
C VAL A 413 -11.29 2.09 -5.32
N ARG A 414 -11.04 1.15 -4.41
CA ARG A 414 -11.04 1.46 -2.97
C ARG A 414 -9.74 1.02 -2.31
N ASP A 415 -8.65 1.21 -3.05
CA ASP A 415 -7.30 0.96 -2.55
C ASP A 415 -6.35 1.88 -3.31
N LYS A 416 -5.09 1.88 -2.92
CA LYS A 416 -4.06 2.64 -3.63
C LYS A 416 -4.01 2.23 -5.10
N ASP A 417 -3.84 3.20 -5.97
CA ASP A 417 -3.86 2.95 -7.41
C ASP A 417 -2.71 3.71 -8.07
N ALA A 418 -1.62 2.99 -8.35
CA ALA A 418 -0.46 3.59 -8.99
C ALA A 418 -0.63 3.76 -10.48
N VAL A 419 -1.61 3.09 -11.11
CA VAL A 419 -1.88 3.29 -12.54
C VAL A 419 -2.45 4.70 -12.74
N SER A 420 -3.52 5.03 -12.04
CA SER A 420 -4.12 6.36 -12.16
C SER A 420 -3.21 7.44 -11.60
N ALA A 421 -2.50 7.16 -10.51
CA ALA A 421 -1.57 8.14 -9.94
C ALA A 421 -0.44 8.45 -10.92
N SER A 422 0.10 7.44 -11.60
CA SER A 422 1.14 7.65 -12.63
C SER A 422 0.62 8.53 -13.75
N MET A 423 -0.58 8.25 -14.23
CA MET A 423 -1.19 9.08 -15.28
C MET A 423 -1.33 10.53 -14.83
N MET A 424 -1.79 10.73 -13.59
CA MET A 424 -1.99 12.10 -13.10
C MET A 424 -0.67 12.83 -12.86
N VAL A 425 0.37 12.12 -12.43
CA VAL A 425 1.70 12.74 -12.28
C VAL A 425 2.22 13.17 -13.65
N VAL A 426 2.05 12.35 -14.68
CA VAL A 426 2.50 12.71 -16.03
C VAL A 426 1.68 13.89 -16.58
N GLU A 427 0.35 13.86 -16.40
CA GLU A 427 -0.49 14.99 -16.81
C GLU A 427 -0.06 16.29 -16.13
N MET A 428 0.13 16.23 -14.80
CA MET A 428 0.57 17.38 -14.03
C MET A 428 1.90 17.92 -14.55
N THR A 429 2.85 17.01 -14.81
CA THR A 429 4.15 17.40 -15.32
C THR A 429 4.01 18.08 -16.69
N ALA A 430 3.19 17.51 -17.57
CA ALA A 430 2.95 18.05 -18.92
C ALA A 430 2.24 19.40 -18.85
N TYR A 431 1.30 19.55 -17.92
CA TYR A 431 0.58 20.82 -17.74
C TYR A 431 1.53 21.95 -17.37
N TYR A 432 2.41 21.69 -16.40
CA TYR A 432 3.33 22.73 -15.95
C TYR A 432 4.47 22.94 -16.95
N LYS A 433 4.91 21.88 -17.64
CA LYS A 433 5.93 22.02 -18.68
C LYS A 433 5.43 22.95 -19.79
N GLU A 434 4.17 22.86 -20.17
CA GLU A 434 3.57 23.77 -21.16
C GLU A 434 3.69 25.22 -20.73
N ARG A 435 3.75 25.47 -19.42
CA ARG A 435 3.83 26.80 -18.83
C ARG A 435 5.25 27.16 -18.38
N GLY A 436 6.23 26.39 -18.82
CA GLY A 436 7.65 26.69 -18.57
C GLY A 436 8.12 26.34 -17.17
N GLN A 437 7.42 25.43 -16.48
CA GLN A 437 7.76 25.06 -15.10
C GLN A 437 8.01 23.56 -14.98
N THR A 438 8.99 23.21 -14.13
CA THR A 438 9.15 21.84 -13.66
C THR A 438 8.31 21.63 -12.39
N LEU A 439 8.16 20.40 -11.96
CA LEU A 439 7.48 20.14 -10.68
C LEU A 439 8.25 20.71 -9.50
N LEU A 440 9.58 20.84 -9.60
CA LEU A 440 10.35 21.51 -8.55
C LEU A 440 10.01 22.99 -8.47
N ASP A 441 9.80 23.63 -9.62
CA ASP A 441 9.34 25.02 -9.66
C ASP A 441 7.97 25.17 -9.02
N VAL A 442 7.08 24.23 -9.30
CA VAL A 442 5.73 24.25 -8.72
C VAL A 442 5.78 24.06 -7.21
N LEU A 443 6.63 23.15 -6.74
CA LEU A 443 6.79 22.91 -5.31
C LEU A 443 7.30 24.20 -4.62
N GLN A 444 8.22 24.91 -5.25
CA GLN A 444 8.69 26.20 -4.72
C GLN A 444 7.54 27.21 -4.65
N THR A 445 6.70 27.25 -5.69
CA THR A 445 5.52 28.12 -5.69
C THR A 445 4.60 27.78 -4.51
N ILE A 446 4.40 26.50 -4.25
CA ILE A 446 3.57 26.03 -3.13
C ILE A 446 4.18 26.52 -1.81
N TYR A 447 5.49 26.37 -1.64
CA TYR A 447 6.16 26.85 -0.42
C TYR A 447 6.04 28.36 -0.27
N ASP A 448 6.17 29.09 -1.37
CA ASP A 448 6.05 30.56 -1.32
C ASP A 448 4.65 30.99 -0.91
N LYS A 449 3.63 30.25 -1.32
CA LYS A 449 2.23 30.58 -1.03
C LYS A 449 1.80 30.13 0.36
N PHE A 450 2.25 28.95 0.80
CA PHE A 450 1.69 28.29 1.97
C PHE A 450 2.67 28.11 3.12
N GLY A 451 3.97 28.33 2.89
CA GLY A 451 5.01 28.14 3.90
C GLY A 451 5.89 26.94 3.60
N TYR A 452 7.00 26.86 4.29
CA TYR A 452 8.00 25.80 4.09
C TYR A 452 7.70 24.65 5.03
N TYR A 453 7.14 23.60 4.49
CA TYR A 453 6.82 22.37 5.21
C TYR A 453 7.87 21.33 4.87
N ASN A 454 8.32 20.60 5.87
CA ASN A 454 9.31 19.58 5.64
C ASN A 454 8.99 18.37 6.53
N GLU A 455 9.54 17.22 6.16
CA GLU A 455 9.19 15.97 6.81
C GLU A 455 10.36 15.01 6.83
N ARG A 456 10.32 14.11 7.80
CA ARG A 456 11.32 13.04 7.94
C ARG A 456 10.68 11.91 8.71
N GLN A 457 11.14 10.70 8.44
CA GLN A 457 10.69 9.52 9.14
C GLN A 457 11.90 8.68 9.51
N PHE A 458 11.91 8.13 10.72
CA PHE A 458 12.93 7.16 11.08
C PHE A 458 12.30 6.04 11.89
N SER A 459 12.99 4.91 11.97
CA SER A 459 12.57 3.75 12.74
C SER A 459 13.68 3.32 13.67
N LEU A 460 13.29 2.79 14.82
CA LEU A 460 14.20 2.13 15.74
C LEU A 460 13.81 0.66 15.74
N GLU A 461 14.72 -0.22 15.30
CA GLU A 461 14.48 -1.65 15.23
C GLU A 461 15.02 -2.31 16.50
N LEU A 462 14.20 -3.07 17.18
CA LEU A 462 14.52 -3.70 18.46
C LEU A 462 14.01 -5.13 18.43
N GLU A 463 14.85 -6.05 18.00
CA GLU A 463 14.47 -7.44 17.77
C GLU A 463 14.27 -8.24 19.07
N GLY A 464 13.50 -9.30 18.95
CA GLY A 464 13.27 -10.26 20.02
C GLY A 464 12.21 -9.79 21.03
N ALA A 465 11.96 -10.66 22.01
CA ALA A 465 10.98 -10.38 23.05
C ALA A 465 11.38 -9.16 23.90
N GLU A 466 12.65 -9.07 24.23
CA GLU A 466 13.17 -7.93 24.98
C GLU A 466 13.01 -6.64 24.19
N GLY A 467 13.22 -6.70 22.87
CA GLY A 467 13.01 -5.55 22.01
C GLY A 467 11.55 -5.09 22.00
N GLN A 468 10.62 -6.03 21.95
CA GLN A 468 9.19 -5.71 21.99
C GLN A 468 8.82 -5.04 23.32
N GLU A 469 9.36 -5.55 24.42
CA GLU A 469 9.11 -4.95 25.73
C GLU A 469 9.69 -3.52 25.79
N ARG A 470 10.87 -3.33 25.21
CA ARG A 470 11.48 -2.01 25.18
C ARG A 470 10.65 -1.03 24.34
N ILE A 471 10.11 -1.48 23.20
CA ILE A 471 9.21 -0.65 22.39
C ILE A 471 8.01 -0.19 23.24
N SER A 472 7.42 -1.11 24.03
CA SER A 472 6.30 -0.77 24.90
C SER A 472 6.71 0.26 25.96
N ARG A 473 7.91 0.08 26.53
CA ARG A 473 8.41 1.03 27.54
C ARG A 473 8.65 2.40 26.94
N ILE A 474 9.17 2.47 25.71
CA ILE A 474 9.39 3.74 25.01
C ILE A 474 8.05 4.46 24.83
N MET A 475 7.04 3.76 24.33
CA MET A 475 5.72 4.37 24.15
C MET A 475 5.17 4.89 25.48
N GLU A 476 5.29 4.10 26.54
CA GLU A 476 4.80 4.51 27.84
C GLU A 476 5.58 5.69 28.40
N ASP A 477 6.88 5.74 28.17
CA ASP A 477 7.71 6.87 28.61
C ASP A 477 7.26 8.18 27.95
N PHE A 478 6.96 8.14 26.64
CA PHE A 478 6.43 9.33 25.97
C PHE A 478 5.06 9.73 26.51
N ARG A 479 4.22 8.74 26.88
CA ARG A 479 2.90 9.03 27.44
C ARG A 479 3.00 9.72 28.80
N GLN A 480 3.86 9.21 29.66
CA GLN A 480 3.97 9.70 31.03
C GLN A 480 4.79 10.98 31.17
N ASP A 481 5.78 11.15 30.30
CA ASP A 481 6.72 12.26 30.41
C ASP A 481 7.05 12.80 29.02
N PRO A 482 6.10 13.47 28.37
CA PRO A 482 6.33 13.96 27.01
C PRO A 482 7.39 15.06 26.96
N ILE A 483 7.96 15.23 25.76
CA ILE A 483 8.92 16.32 25.51
C ILE A 483 8.14 17.65 25.52
N LEU A 484 8.44 18.51 26.48
CA LEU A 484 7.68 19.76 26.64
C LEU A 484 8.22 20.90 25.79
N GLN A 485 9.50 20.83 25.41
CA GLN A 485 10.11 21.93 24.65
C GLN A 485 11.27 21.39 23.79
N VAL A 486 11.35 21.88 22.55
CA VAL A 486 12.48 21.64 21.65
C VAL A 486 12.86 22.99 21.07
N GLY A 487 14.00 23.52 21.51
CA GLY A 487 14.38 24.89 21.13
C GLY A 487 13.30 25.88 21.55
N GLU A 488 12.80 26.64 20.60
CA GLU A 488 11.73 27.60 20.86
C GLU A 488 10.32 27.01 20.71
N MET A 489 10.24 25.76 20.28
CA MET A 489 8.96 25.10 20.10
C MET A 489 8.47 24.51 21.41
N THR A 490 7.26 24.87 21.82
CA THR A 490 6.65 24.44 23.08
C THR A 490 5.50 23.47 22.77
N LEU A 491 5.45 22.38 23.50
CA LEU A 491 4.36 21.39 23.33
C LEU A 491 3.03 22.07 23.65
N GLU A 492 2.09 22.00 22.71
CA GLU A 492 0.78 22.64 22.86
C GLU A 492 -0.32 21.60 23.05
N ASN A 493 -0.23 20.47 22.36
CA ASN A 493 -1.29 19.47 22.38
C ASN A 493 -0.69 18.09 22.13
N SER A 494 -1.30 17.09 22.72
CA SER A 494 -0.93 15.70 22.44
C SER A 494 -2.19 14.86 22.32
N ILE A 495 -2.12 13.85 21.45
CA ILE A 495 -3.23 12.94 21.22
C ILE A 495 -2.71 11.52 21.40
N ASP A 496 -3.41 10.75 22.22
CA ASP A 496 -3.14 9.32 22.40
C ASP A 496 -4.32 8.55 21.84
N PHE A 497 -4.07 7.78 20.78
CA PHE A 497 -5.12 7.03 20.10
C PHE A 497 -5.34 5.65 20.74
N LYS A 498 -4.59 5.31 21.76
CA LYS A 498 -4.60 3.95 22.34
C LYS A 498 -5.99 3.54 22.84
N ASP A 499 -6.64 4.43 23.55
CA ASP A 499 -7.97 4.14 24.12
C ASP A 499 -9.10 4.81 23.35
N GLY A 500 -8.79 5.29 22.16
CA GLY A 500 -9.75 5.96 21.28
C GLY A 500 -9.67 7.48 21.41
N TYR A 501 -9.95 8.18 20.32
CA TYR A 501 -9.96 9.63 20.25
C TYR A 501 -11.02 10.03 19.24
N LYS A 502 -12.00 10.81 19.69
CA LYS A 502 -13.16 11.14 18.85
C LYS A 502 -13.75 9.87 18.24
N ASP A 503 -13.98 9.85 16.92
CA ASP A 503 -14.54 8.69 16.22
C ASP A 503 -13.48 7.78 15.61
N PHE A 504 -12.19 8.01 15.92
CA PHE A 504 -11.12 7.13 15.45
C PHE A 504 -11.18 5.78 16.16
N PRO A 505 -10.94 4.68 15.45
CA PRO A 505 -10.72 3.39 16.13
C PRO A 505 -9.49 3.47 17.04
N LYS A 506 -9.36 2.52 17.94
CA LYS A 506 -8.21 2.47 18.84
C LYS A 506 -6.96 2.02 18.08
N GLN A 507 -5.84 2.69 18.34
CA GLN A 507 -4.55 2.30 17.79
C GLN A 507 -3.45 2.81 18.71
N ASN A 508 -2.41 2.02 18.92
CA ASN A 508 -1.27 2.44 19.73
C ASN A 508 -0.44 3.45 18.91
N CYS A 509 -0.80 4.71 19.03
CA CYS A 509 -0.19 5.80 18.28
C CYS A 509 -0.29 7.07 19.14
N LEU A 510 0.81 7.82 19.14
CA LEU A 510 0.90 9.11 19.86
C LEU A 510 1.24 10.20 18.88
N LYS A 511 0.63 11.38 19.03
CA LYS A 511 0.94 12.52 18.18
C LYS A 511 1.04 13.77 19.05
N TYR A 512 2.12 14.51 18.86
CA TYR A 512 2.48 15.67 19.69
C TYR A 512 2.62 16.91 18.80
N TYR A 513 1.85 17.95 19.11
CA TYR A 513 1.86 19.21 18.36
C TYR A 513 2.57 20.30 19.14
N PHE A 514 3.45 21.01 18.47
CA PHE A 514 4.09 22.20 19.00
C PHE A 514 3.26 23.44 18.66
N ASN A 515 3.50 24.51 19.40
CA ASN A 515 2.70 25.74 19.32
C ASN A 515 2.73 26.44 17.97
N GLU A 516 3.77 26.20 17.14
CA GLU A 516 3.86 26.83 15.81
C GLU A 516 3.36 25.88 14.69
N GLY A 517 2.86 24.70 15.05
CA GLY A 517 2.25 23.78 14.11
C GLY A 517 3.07 22.57 13.71
N SER A 518 4.37 22.55 14.03
CA SER A 518 5.19 21.36 13.80
C SER A 518 4.72 20.23 14.72
N TRP A 519 5.01 18.98 14.31
CA TRP A 519 4.57 17.84 15.12
C TRP A 519 5.44 16.63 14.87
N TYR A 520 5.34 15.66 15.78
CA TYR A 520 5.88 14.34 15.56
C TYR A 520 4.88 13.30 16.05
N ALA A 521 5.00 12.09 15.52
CA ALA A 521 4.13 10.98 15.90
C ALA A 521 4.95 9.73 16.07
N LEU A 522 4.50 8.86 16.99
CA LEU A 522 5.15 7.59 17.29
C LEU A 522 4.15 6.46 17.11
N ARG A 523 4.56 5.41 16.42
CA ARG A 523 3.68 4.26 16.19
C ARG A 523 4.52 2.98 16.10
N PRO A 524 4.30 2.01 17.00
CA PRO A 524 4.95 0.70 16.83
C PRO A 524 4.42 0.01 15.59
N SER A 525 5.29 -0.70 14.89
CA SER A 525 4.84 -1.52 13.76
C SER A 525 4.01 -2.69 14.26
N GLY A 526 2.95 -3.03 13.55
CA GLY A 526 2.13 -4.19 13.90
C GLY A 526 2.72 -5.51 13.40
N THR A 527 3.68 -5.44 12.48
CA THR A 527 4.21 -6.64 11.82
C THR A 527 5.71 -6.84 12.01
N GLU A 528 6.43 -5.82 12.45
CA GLU A 528 7.90 -5.87 12.58
C GLU A 528 8.30 -5.34 13.96
N PRO A 529 9.46 -5.79 14.48
CA PRO A 529 9.92 -5.35 15.82
C PRO A 529 10.56 -3.96 15.74
N LYS A 530 9.75 -2.95 15.42
CA LYS A 530 10.26 -1.59 15.32
C LYS A 530 9.21 -0.57 15.72
N ILE A 531 9.71 0.61 16.12
CA ILE A 531 8.87 1.77 16.40
C ILE A 531 9.20 2.82 15.35
N LYS A 532 8.17 3.41 14.76
CA LYS A 532 8.30 4.44 13.72
C LYS A 532 8.07 5.82 14.31
N CYS A 533 8.89 6.77 13.91
CA CYS A 533 8.73 8.17 14.28
C CYS A 533 8.55 9.00 13.02
N TYR A 534 7.48 9.79 13.00
CA TYR A 534 7.15 10.67 11.88
C TYR A 534 7.34 12.11 12.34
N LEU A 535 8.10 12.88 11.57
CA LEU A 535 8.42 14.27 11.91
C LEU A 535 7.90 15.19 10.82
N TYR A 536 7.26 16.28 11.21
CA TYR A 536 6.73 17.24 10.26
C TYR A 536 6.92 18.64 10.81
N THR A 537 7.59 19.52 10.04
CA THR A 537 7.91 20.85 10.53
C THR A 537 7.45 21.93 9.56
N ILE A 538 7.19 23.10 10.12
CA ILE A 538 6.80 24.30 9.40
C ILE A 538 7.86 25.35 9.69
N GLY A 539 8.40 25.96 8.64
CA GLY A 539 9.41 27.01 8.80
C GLY A 539 9.11 28.22 7.95
N CYS A 540 9.72 29.33 8.28
CA CYS A 540 9.62 30.54 7.45
C CYS A 540 10.58 30.49 6.27
N THR A 541 11.56 29.58 6.31
CA THR A 541 12.45 29.25 5.19
C THR A 541 12.68 27.74 5.19
N GLU A 542 13.26 27.22 4.10
CA GLU A 542 13.62 25.82 4.07
C GLU A 542 14.64 25.49 5.17
N ALA A 543 15.64 26.35 5.35
CA ALA A 543 16.65 26.14 6.39
C ALA A 543 16.02 26.09 7.78
N ASP A 544 15.03 26.93 8.04
CA ASP A 544 14.32 26.94 9.32
C ASP A 544 13.58 25.61 9.54
N SER A 545 12.86 25.15 8.54
CA SER A 545 12.11 23.88 8.67
C SER A 545 13.04 22.68 8.86
N LEU A 546 14.18 22.68 8.18
CA LEU A 546 15.18 21.60 8.33
C LEU A 546 15.83 21.65 9.71
N SER A 547 16.12 22.84 10.22
CA SER A 547 16.70 23.01 11.55
C SER A 547 15.74 22.44 12.61
N LYS A 548 14.45 22.71 12.45
CA LYS A 548 13.43 22.17 13.35
C LYS A 548 13.35 20.64 13.26
N LEU A 549 13.43 20.08 12.04
CA LEU A 549 13.44 18.63 11.87
C LEU A 549 14.60 18.00 12.64
N ASN A 550 15.80 18.58 12.47
CA ASN A 550 16.99 18.07 13.16
C ASN A 550 16.82 18.13 14.67
N ALA A 551 16.27 19.22 15.18
CA ALA A 551 16.09 19.42 16.61
C ALA A 551 15.09 18.43 17.21
N ILE A 552 13.95 18.22 16.54
CA ILE A 552 12.93 17.30 17.03
C ILE A 552 13.45 15.86 16.94
N GLU A 553 14.11 15.51 15.85
CA GLU A 553 14.67 14.16 15.70
C GLU A 553 15.67 13.86 16.80
N SER A 554 16.59 14.81 17.09
CA SER A 554 17.59 14.65 18.14
C SER A 554 16.92 14.43 19.50
N ALA A 555 15.89 15.22 19.80
CA ALA A 555 15.18 15.11 21.08
C ALA A 555 14.47 13.76 21.19
N CYS A 556 13.81 13.30 20.13
CA CYS A 556 13.12 12.01 20.13
C CYS A 556 14.10 10.85 20.27
N ARG A 557 15.21 10.88 19.53
CA ARG A 557 16.22 9.82 19.62
C ARG A 557 16.86 9.76 21.01
N ALA A 558 17.15 10.92 21.58
CA ALA A 558 17.75 10.98 22.93
C ALA A 558 16.79 10.34 23.96
N LYS A 559 15.51 10.67 23.87
CA LYS A 559 14.52 10.11 24.80
C LYS A 559 14.37 8.60 24.59
N MET A 560 14.30 8.14 23.36
CA MET A 560 14.21 6.69 23.05
C MET A 560 15.44 5.95 23.58
N ASN A 561 16.62 6.53 23.38
CA ASN A 561 17.87 5.88 23.81
C ASN A 561 18.01 5.83 25.33
N SER A 562 17.39 6.76 26.04
CA SER A 562 17.44 6.78 27.52
C SER A 562 16.47 5.75 28.13
N THR A 563 15.53 5.24 27.37
CA THR A 563 14.59 4.22 27.84
C THR A 563 15.20 2.83 27.60
N LYS A 564 15.55 2.12 28.65
CA LYS A 564 16.20 0.82 28.56
C LYS A 564 15.20 -0.32 28.67
#